data_a71d80c77fa3e72f8e4909a0238e218a
#
_entry.id   a71d80c77fa3e72f8e4909a0238e218a
#
_cell.length_a   1.000
_cell.length_b   1.000
_cell.length_c   1.000
_cell.angle_alpha   90.00
_cell.angle_beta   90.00
_cell.angle_gamma   90.00
#
_symmetry.space_group_name_H-M   'P 1'
#
loop_
_entity.id
_entity.type
_entity.pdbx_description
1 polymer ?
#
loop_
_entity_poly.entity_id
_entity_poly.type
_entity_poly.pdbx_seq_one_letter_code
_entity_poly.pdbx_strand_id
1 'polypeptide(L)'
;MLFTDSNEPQELVTLLRQSCPVVAIPLNLIHCSDYMFANYEGKRFQFSRKQAGELVGNLDEAEDQLRDYYNQAEANFQIVEGIISPTPLYMQGKAIPLSDHSDSRVSSRDLGAKLYCYQVEPSGFIERGHSFSAISASILYAWIHRLAEAGITTYWTVNWTETAKLLSVIYRNEQKPPEEHHTLKRVIRPRILVKDAEPFMKAILFLSAAYKLDIGEKKAAVLFDRFVNILDMAMADVSEIAALEGFGSRTAEKLLSALGRTL
;
A
#
# COMPACT_ATOMS: atom_id res chain seq x y z
N MET A 1 -7.62 -17.51 -1.77
CA MET A 1 -9.04 -17.25 -2.14
C MET A 1 -9.36 -15.81 -1.76
N LEU A 2 -10.01 -15.06 -2.64
CA LEU A 2 -10.49 -13.69 -2.38
C LEU A 2 -11.95 -13.75 -1.92
N PHE A 3 -12.23 -13.17 -0.78
CA PHE A 3 -13.59 -12.98 -0.27
C PHE A 3 -14.07 -11.57 -0.64
N THR A 4 -15.32 -11.46 -1.08
CA THR A 4 -15.98 -10.18 -1.36
C THR A 4 -17.23 -10.05 -0.53
N ASP A 5 -17.57 -8.83 -0.10
CA ASP A 5 -18.87 -8.63 0.54
C ASP A 5 -20.01 -8.93 -0.42
N SER A 6 -21.11 -9.47 0.11
CA SER A 6 -22.30 -9.84 -0.67
C SER A 6 -23.03 -8.64 -1.29
N ASN A 7 -22.80 -7.43 -0.78
CA ASN A 7 -23.39 -6.19 -1.27
C ASN A 7 -22.62 -5.56 -2.44
N GLU A 8 -21.44 -6.10 -2.79
CA GLU A 8 -20.65 -5.59 -3.90
C GLU A 8 -21.34 -5.82 -5.26
N PRO A 9 -21.16 -4.90 -6.24
CA PRO A 9 -21.78 -5.03 -7.56
C PRO A 9 -21.45 -6.35 -8.24
N GLN A 10 -22.47 -7.03 -8.77
CA GLN A 10 -22.33 -8.36 -9.39
C GLN A 10 -21.41 -8.33 -10.62
N GLU A 11 -21.39 -7.22 -11.34
CA GLU A 11 -20.52 -7.01 -12.50
C GLU A 11 -19.04 -7.02 -12.08
N LEU A 12 -18.71 -6.33 -10.98
CA LEU A 12 -17.35 -6.31 -10.40
C LEU A 12 -16.95 -7.70 -9.93
N VAL A 13 -17.82 -8.39 -9.18
CA VAL A 13 -17.57 -9.76 -8.69
C VAL A 13 -17.40 -10.74 -9.85
N THR A 14 -18.18 -10.59 -10.91
CA THR A 14 -18.07 -11.42 -12.13
C THR A 14 -16.71 -11.21 -12.82
N LEU A 15 -16.26 -9.97 -12.91
CA LEU A 15 -14.96 -9.65 -13.50
C LEU A 15 -13.80 -10.19 -12.65
N LEU A 16 -13.90 -10.10 -11.32
CA LEU A 16 -12.92 -10.68 -10.40
C LEU A 16 -12.81 -12.21 -10.57
N ARG A 17 -13.95 -12.91 -10.73
CA ARG A 17 -13.97 -14.37 -10.95
C ARG A 17 -13.26 -14.83 -12.21
N GLN A 18 -13.11 -13.97 -13.21
CA GLN A 18 -12.32 -14.27 -14.40
C GLN A 18 -10.81 -14.34 -14.15
N SER A 19 -10.35 -13.70 -13.06
CA SER A 19 -8.93 -13.51 -12.78
C SER A 19 -8.43 -14.20 -11.51
N CYS A 20 -9.31 -14.50 -10.57
CA CYS A 20 -8.96 -15.12 -9.28
C CYS A 20 -10.16 -15.90 -8.68
N PRO A 21 -9.91 -16.86 -7.79
CA PRO A 21 -10.96 -17.58 -7.09
C PRO A 21 -11.67 -16.65 -6.09
N VAL A 22 -12.96 -16.37 -6.32
CA VAL A 22 -13.78 -15.43 -5.52
C VAL A 22 -14.97 -16.11 -4.88
N VAL A 23 -15.19 -15.82 -3.60
CA VAL A 23 -16.38 -16.23 -2.84
C VAL A 23 -17.03 -14.97 -2.24
N ALA A 24 -18.33 -14.77 -2.52
CA ALA A 24 -19.10 -13.71 -1.91
C ALA A 24 -19.68 -14.19 -0.58
N ILE A 25 -19.45 -13.45 0.49
CA ILE A 25 -19.96 -13.68 1.84
C ILE A 25 -20.31 -12.33 2.49
N PRO A 26 -21.16 -12.29 3.50
CA PRO A 26 -21.51 -11.03 4.16
C PRO A 26 -20.38 -10.56 5.11
N LEU A 27 -19.30 -10.03 4.54
CA LEU A 27 -18.09 -9.60 5.27
C LEU A 27 -18.42 -8.49 6.29
N ASN A 28 -19.27 -7.55 5.92
CA ASN A 28 -19.64 -6.43 6.79
C ASN A 28 -20.39 -6.88 8.06
N LEU A 29 -21.09 -8.01 8.01
CA LEU A 29 -21.76 -8.58 9.20
C LEU A 29 -20.76 -9.17 10.22
N ILE A 30 -19.56 -9.47 9.80
CA ILE A 30 -18.50 -9.98 10.67
C ILE A 30 -17.39 -8.95 10.92
N HIS A 31 -17.72 -7.65 10.76
CA HIS A 31 -16.80 -6.52 10.95
C HIS A 31 -15.52 -6.60 10.09
N CYS A 32 -15.65 -7.12 8.88
CA CYS A 32 -14.60 -7.09 7.86
C CYS A 32 -14.98 -6.12 6.74
N SER A 33 -13.98 -5.65 6.02
CA SER A 33 -14.13 -4.72 4.91
C SER A 33 -14.71 -5.40 3.66
N ASP A 34 -14.90 -4.65 2.56
CA ASP A 34 -15.60 -5.11 1.36
C ASP A 34 -14.87 -6.24 0.61
N TYR A 35 -13.54 -6.33 0.75
CA TYR A 35 -12.73 -7.41 0.19
C TYR A 35 -11.67 -7.87 1.19
N MET A 36 -11.43 -9.19 1.23
CA MET A 36 -10.43 -9.78 2.11
C MET A 36 -9.77 -11.01 1.49
N PHE A 37 -8.47 -11.19 1.71
CA PHE A 37 -7.75 -12.44 1.42
C PHE A 37 -6.54 -12.62 2.33
N ALA A 38 -6.04 -13.84 2.43
CA ALA A 38 -4.73 -14.11 3.03
C ALA A 38 -3.67 -14.22 1.92
N ASN A 39 -2.49 -13.62 2.11
CA ASN A 39 -1.36 -13.74 1.20
C ASN A 39 -0.65 -15.10 1.33
N TYR A 40 0.43 -15.30 0.57
CA TYR A 40 1.25 -16.51 0.61
C TYR A 40 1.74 -16.87 2.03
N GLU A 41 2.03 -15.89 2.86
CA GLU A 41 2.50 -16.07 4.24
C GLU A 41 1.36 -16.21 5.25
N GLY A 42 0.10 -16.19 4.83
CA GLY A 42 -1.08 -16.22 5.70
C GLY A 42 -1.46 -14.86 6.30
N LYS A 43 -0.79 -13.77 5.94
CA LYS A 43 -1.13 -12.41 6.36
C LYS A 43 -2.42 -11.95 5.69
N ARG A 44 -3.37 -11.46 6.48
CA ARG A 44 -4.66 -10.98 5.97
C ARG A 44 -4.55 -9.56 5.43
N PHE A 45 -5.10 -9.38 4.25
CA PHE A 45 -5.25 -8.12 3.53
C PHE A 45 -6.72 -7.81 3.41
N GLN A 46 -7.13 -6.59 3.73
CA GLN A 46 -8.50 -6.15 3.52
C GLN A 46 -8.57 -4.77 2.85
N PHE A 47 -9.65 -4.57 2.08
CA PHE A 47 -9.85 -3.38 1.28
C PHE A 47 -11.25 -2.86 1.49
N SER A 48 -11.37 -1.60 1.92
CA SER A 48 -12.62 -0.86 1.89
C SER A 48 -12.73 -0.12 0.57
N ARG A 49 -13.89 -0.19 -0.09
CA ARG A 49 -14.20 0.53 -1.32
C ARG A 49 -15.25 1.60 -1.09
N LYS A 50 -14.94 2.82 -1.49
CA LYS A 50 -15.87 3.94 -1.46
C LYS A 50 -15.90 4.61 -2.83
N GLN A 51 -17.10 4.90 -3.32
CA GLN A 51 -17.22 5.80 -4.46
C GLN A 51 -16.82 7.21 -4.05
N ALA A 52 -16.23 7.96 -4.98
CA ALA A 52 -15.75 9.32 -4.74
C ALA A 52 -16.82 10.24 -4.11
N GLY A 53 -18.07 10.16 -4.60
CA GLY A 53 -19.18 10.93 -4.07
C GLY A 53 -19.62 10.49 -2.67
N GLU A 54 -19.64 9.21 -2.42
CA GLU A 54 -19.93 8.63 -1.11
C GLU A 54 -18.89 9.06 -0.06
N LEU A 55 -17.60 8.93 -0.40
CA LEU A 55 -16.51 9.31 0.48
C LEU A 55 -16.56 10.80 0.85
N VAL A 56 -16.69 11.68 -0.15
CA VAL A 56 -16.71 13.14 0.07
C VAL A 56 -17.99 13.58 0.74
N GLY A 57 -19.10 12.88 0.50
CA GLY A 57 -20.39 13.17 1.11
C GLY A 57 -20.48 12.81 2.60
N ASN A 58 -19.72 11.79 3.04
CA ASN A 58 -19.77 11.31 4.43
C ASN A 58 -18.42 10.73 4.87
N LEU A 59 -17.44 11.62 5.09
CA LEU A 59 -16.08 11.22 5.47
C LEU A 59 -16.03 10.58 6.87
N ASP A 60 -16.86 11.07 7.80
CA ASP A 60 -16.91 10.55 9.17
C ASP A 60 -17.38 9.10 9.21
N GLU A 61 -18.38 8.74 8.40
CA GLU A 61 -18.84 7.35 8.28
C GLU A 61 -17.76 6.44 7.68
N ALA A 62 -17.02 6.93 6.68
CA ALA A 62 -15.91 6.18 6.10
C ALA A 62 -14.81 5.93 7.13
N GLU A 63 -14.52 6.91 8.01
CA GLU A 63 -13.56 6.76 9.10
C GLU A 63 -14.04 5.77 10.15
N ASP A 64 -15.31 5.84 10.56
CA ASP A 64 -15.90 4.92 11.55
C ASP A 64 -15.85 3.46 11.04
N GLN A 65 -16.19 3.23 9.77
CA GLN A 65 -16.06 1.91 9.17
C GLN A 65 -14.62 1.38 9.15
N LEU A 66 -13.66 2.23 8.75
CA LEU A 66 -12.25 1.84 8.78
C LEU A 66 -11.78 1.50 10.19
N ARG A 67 -12.25 2.22 11.21
CA ARG A 67 -11.94 1.95 12.62
C ARG A 67 -12.48 0.61 13.08
N ASP A 68 -13.69 0.25 12.70
CA ASP A 68 -14.31 -1.04 13.02
C ASP A 68 -13.54 -2.22 12.42
N TYR A 69 -13.03 -2.07 11.19
CA TYR A 69 -12.35 -3.14 10.46
C TYR A 69 -10.87 -3.23 10.77
N TYR A 70 -10.25 -2.18 11.29
CA TYR A 70 -8.79 -2.00 11.35
C TYR A 70 -8.04 -3.19 11.95
N ASN A 71 -8.56 -3.77 13.02
CA ASN A 71 -7.93 -4.88 13.73
C ASN A 71 -8.21 -6.26 13.14
N GLN A 72 -9.01 -6.35 12.09
CA GLN A 72 -9.39 -7.64 11.47
C GLN A 72 -8.36 -8.16 10.48
N ALA A 73 -7.41 -7.31 10.07
CA ALA A 73 -6.36 -7.68 9.13
C ALA A 73 -5.02 -7.02 9.48
N GLU A 74 -3.93 -7.64 9.04
CA GLU A 74 -2.58 -7.12 9.24
C GLU A 74 -2.20 -6.04 8.20
N ALA A 75 -2.95 -5.95 7.09
CA ALA A 75 -2.78 -4.92 6.07
C ALA A 75 -4.13 -4.36 5.63
N ASN A 76 -4.29 -3.05 5.78
CA ASN A 76 -5.53 -2.34 5.53
C ASN A 76 -5.38 -1.36 4.37
N PHE A 77 -6.37 -1.33 3.49
CA PHE A 77 -6.35 -0.50 2.30
C PHE A 77 -7.69 0.19 2.08
N GLN A 78 -7.63 1.44 1.59
CA GLN A 78 -8.79 2.17 1.13
C GLN A 78 -8.75 2.27 -0.40
N ILE A 79 -9.83 1.89 -1.08
CA ILE A 79 -10.02 2.14 -2.50
C ILE A 79 -11.02 3.29 -2.66
N VAL A 80 -10.62 4.32 -3.39
CA VAL A 80 -11.49 5.42 -3.79
C VAL A 80 -11.76 5.28 -5.28
N GLU A 81 -13.02 5.02 -5.63
CA GLU A 81 -13.47 4.79 -7.00
C GLU A 81 -14.16 6.02 -7.57
N GLY A 82 -13.68 6.50 -8.70
CA GLY A 82 -14.17 7.70 -9.36
C GLY A 82 -13.13 8.83 -9.38
N ILE A 83 -13.56 10.01 -9.76
CA ILE A 83 -12.70 11.20 -9.84
C ILE A 83 -13.16 12.21 -8.80
N ILE A 84 -12.23 12.75 -8.02
CA ILE A 84 -12.43 13.90 -7.14
C ILE A 84 -11.58 15.06 -7.68
N SER A 85 -12.19 16.20 -7.89
CA SER A 85 -11.53 17.39 -8.45
C SER A 85 -11.91 18.64 -7.64
N PRO A 86 -10.97 19.56 -7.37
CA PRO A 86 -11.29 20.86 -6.77
C PRO A 86 -11.91 21.84 -7.77
N THR A 87 -11.94 21.48 -9.06
CA THR A 87 -12.53 22.28 -10.13
C THR A 87 -13.48 21.43 -10.98
N PRO A 88 -14.54 22.03 -11.56
CA PRO A 88 -15.40 21.30 -12.48
C PRO A 88 -14.62 20.72 -13.65
N LEU A 89 -14.96 19.50 -14.06
CA LEU A 89 -14.39 18.88 -15.25
C LEU A 89 -15.21 19.26 -16.51
N TYR A 90 -14.50 19.31 -17.63
CA TYR A 90 -15.07 19.61 -18.93
C TYR A 90 -14.85 18.43 -19.88
N MET A 91 -15.90 18.09 -20.65
CA MET A 91 -15.82 17.12 -21.72
C MET A 91 -16.23 17.79 -23.03
N GLN A 92 -15.39 17.69 -24.07
CA GLN A 92 -15.60 18.32 -25.37
C GLN A 92 -15.90 19.85 -25.27
N GLY A 93 -15.22 20.54 -24.36
CA GLY A 93 -15.40 21.96 -24.13
C GLY A 93 -16.66 22.38 -23.36
N LYS A 94 -17.46 21.42 -22.90
CA LYS A 94 -18.64 21.65 -22.06
C LYS A 94 -18.40 21.14 -20.65
N ALA A 95 -18.87 21.89 -19.65
CA ALA A 95 -18.86 21.41 -18.28
C ALA A 95 -19.72 20.14 -18.14
N ILE A 96 -19.21 19.14 -17.42
CA ILE A 96 -19.97 17.93 -17.12
C ILE A 96 -21.13 18.34 -16.21
N PRO A 97 -22.39 17.91 -16.50
CA PRO A 97 -23.53 18.24 -15.67
C PRO A 97 -23.32 17.81 -14.23
N LEU A 98 -23.71 18.68 -13.30
CA LEU A 98 -23.67 18.40 -11.87
C LEU A 98 -25.09 18.22 -11.35
N SER A 99 -25.32 17.24 -10.51
CA SER A 99 -26.52 17.19 -9.66
C SER A 99 -26.17 17.91 -8.37
N ASP A 100 -26.92 18.96 -8.05
CA ASP A 100 -26.79 19.66 -6.77
C ASP A 100 -27.26 18.74 -5.63
N HIS A 101 -26.31 18.19 -4.89
CA HIS A 101 -26.56 17.83 -3.49
C HIS A 101 -26.21 19.06 -2.66
N SER A 102 -27.06 20.09 -2.75
CA SER A 102 -26.98 21.24 -1.85
C SER A 102 -27.46 20.80 -0.48
N ASP A 103 -26.58 20.33 0.35
CA ASP A 103 -26.84 20.30 1.77
C ASP A 103 -26.91 21.74 2.26
N SER A 104 -28.13 22.23 2.52
CA SER A 104 -28.47 23.62 2.81
C SER A 104 -27.97 24.15 4.15
N ARG A 105 -26.95 23.50 4.74
CA ARG A 105 -26.42 23.82 6.08
C ARG A 105 -25.08 24.55 6.11
N VAL A 106 -24.47 24.83 4.95
CA VAL A 106 -23.15 25.47 4.94
C VAL A 106 -23.32 26.99 4.94
N SER A 107 -22.80 27.61 6.00
CA SER A 107 -22.76 29.06 6.11
C SER A 107 -21.89 29.65 5.01
N SER A 108 -22.32 30.83 4.50
CA SER A 108 -21.71 31.57 3.39
C SER A 108 -20.25 32.04 3.59
N ARG A 109 -19.55 31.57 4.62
CA ARG A 109 -18.17 31.93 4.95
C ARG A 109 -17.10 30.99 4.38
N ASP A 110 -17.48 29.77 3.96
CA ASP A 110 -16.55 28.79 3.38
C ASP A 110 -16.63 28.69 1.85
N LEU A 111 -16.78 29.81 1.19
CA LEU A 111 -16.88 29.92 -0.27
C LEU A 111 -15.62 29.52 -1.07
N GLY A 112 -14.68 28.79 -0.47
CA GLY A 112 -13.36 28.52 -1.08
C GLY A 112 -13.11 27.14 -1.65
N ALA A 113 -13.90 26.10 -1.34
CA ALA A 113 -13.45 24.75 -1.72
C ALA A 113 -14.58 23.74 -1.90
N LYS A 114 -15.32 23.89 -3.00
CA LYS A 114 -16.18 22.79 -3.45
C LYS A 114 -15.30 21.66 -4.00
N LEU A 115 -15.68 20.41 -3.68
CA LEU A 115 -15.18 19.23 -4.37
C LEU A 115 -16.21 18.74 -5.37
N TYR A 116 -15.71 18.31 -6.52
CA TYR A 116 -16.51 17.76 -7.62
C TYR A 116 -16.16 16.29 -7.75
N CYS A 117 -17.15 15.42 -7.59
CA CYS A 117 -16.97 13.98 -7.66
C CYS A 117 -17.67 13.46 -8.91
N TYR A 118 -16.99 12.62 -9.67
CA TYR A 118 -17.51 12.05 -10.90
C TYR A 118 -17.41 10.53 -10.87
N GLN A 119 -18.50 9.88 -11.22
CA GLN A 119 -18.55 8.46 -11.48
C GLN A 119 -18.24 8.22 -12.96
N VAL A 120 -17.33 7.32 -13.24
CA VAL A 120 -16.86 7.00 -14.57
C VAL A 120 -17.33 5.61 -14.97
N GLU A 121 -18.07 5.52 -16.06
CA GLU A 121 -18.47 4.24 -16.65
C GLU A 121 -17.26 3.47 -17.21
N PRO A 122 -17.35 2.13 -17.35
CA PRO A 122 -16.28 1.33 -17.95
C PRO A 122 -15.90 1.77 -19.38
N SER A 123 -16.85 2.38 -20.09
CA SER A 123 -16.63 3.01 -21.39
C SER A 123 -15.75 4.24 -21.35
N GLY A 124 -15.43 4.76 -20.15
CA GLY A 124 -14.77 6.05 -19.95
C GLY A 124 -15.72 7.25 -20.03
N PHE A 125 -17.02 7.01 -20.16
CA PHE A 125 -18.02 8.08 -20.21
C PHE A 125 -18.32 8.60 -18.80
N ILE A 126 -18.41 9.92 -18.65
CA ILE A 126 -18.82 10.57 -17.41
C ILE A 126 -20.20 11.20 -17.67
N GLU A 127 -21.24 10.55 -17.15
CA GLU A 127 -22.61 11.00 -17.38
C GLU A 127 -22.93 12.22 -16.52
N ARG A 128 -22.57 12.15 -15.25
CA ARG A 128 -22.93 13.16 -14.25
C ARG A 128 -21.86 13.24 -13.14
N GLY A 129 -21.70 14.44 -12.61
CA GLY A 129 -20.93 14.70 -11.42
C GLY A 129 -21.82 15.17 -10.26
N HIS A 130 -21.25 15.19 -9.07
CA HIS A 130 -21.84 15.76 -7.86
C HIS A 130 -20.91 16.83 -7.31
N SER A 131 -21.46 17.92 -6.78
CA SER A 131 -20.69 18.94 -6.08
C SER A 131 -20.96 18.87 -4.58
N PHE A 132 -19.91 18.90 -3.79
CA PHE A 132 -19.97 18.88 -2.32
C PHE A 132 -19.31 20.14 -1.78
N SER A 133 -19.98 20.79 -0.83
CA SER A 133 -19.46 21.99 -0.14
C SER A 133 -19.10 21.71 1.33
N ALA A 134 -19.44 20.53 1.84
CA ALA A 134 -19.20 20.17 3.23
C ALA A 134 -17.73 19.89 3.55
N ILE A 135 -16.96 19.43 2.56
CA ILE A 135 -15.55 19.06 2.74
C ILE A 135 -14.69 19.82 1.74
N SER A 136 -13.62 20.45 2.22
CA SER A 136 -12.60 21.07 1.36
C SER A 136 -11.56 20.05 0.92
N ALA A 137 -10.86 20.35 -0.19
CA ALA A 137 -9.73 19.53 -0.63
C ALA A 137 -8.66 19.37 0.46
N SER A 138 -8.45 20.41 1.28
CA SER A 138 -7.50 20.37 2.40
C SER A 138 -7.89 19.35 3.46
N ILE A 139 -9.19 19.25 3.78
CA ILE A 139 -9.69 18.24 4.75
C ILE A 139 -9.49 16.84 4.18
N LEU A 140 -9.87 16.60 2.92
CA LEU A 140 -9.69 15.31 2.27
C LEU A 140 -8.21 14.89 2.23
N TYR A 141 -7.30 15.79 1.85
CA TYR A 141 -5.87 15.50 1.81
C TYR A 141 -5.28 15.25 3.20
N ALA A 142 -5.72 15.99 4.22
CA ALA A 142 -5.33 15.75 5.60
C ALA A 142 -5.81 14.37 6.07
N TRP A 143 -7.03 13.96 5.73
CA TRP A 143 -7.57 12.65 6.07
C TRP A 143 -6.76 11.52 5.38
N ILE A 144 -6.49 11.62 4.07
CA ILE A 144 -5.66 10.65 3.35
C ILE A 144 -4.26 10.54 3.97
N HIS A 145 -3.67 11.68 4.37
CA HIS A 145 -2.39 11.69 5.05
C HIS A 145 -2.46 10.94 6.39
N ARG A 146 -3.52 11.14 7.17
CA ARG A 146 -3.74 10.41 8.43
C ARG A 146 -3.94 8.92 8.23
N LEU A 147 -4.63 8.50 7.17
CA LEU A 147 -4.72 7.08 6.81
C LEU A 147 -3.33 6.48 6.57
N ALA A 148 -2.48 7.18 5.82
CA ALA A 148 -1.11 6.73 5.55
C ALA A 148 -0.28 6.62 6.84
N GLU A 149 -0.40 7.57 7.79
CA GLU A 149 0.23 7.49 9.10
C GLU A 149 -0.27 6.31 9.94
N ALA A 150 -1.55 5.96 9.81
CA ALA A 150 -2.14 4.77 10.42
C ALA A 150 -1.78 3.45 9.71
N GLY A 151 -0.99 3.50 8.62
CA GLY A 151 -0.61 2.34 7.84
C GLY A 151 -1.67 1.88 6.84
N ILE A 152 -2.70 2.69 6.59
CA ILE A 152 -3.75 2.41 5.59
C ILE A 152 -3.34 3.05 4.26
N THR A 153 -3.07 2.24 3.26
CA THR A 153 -2.72 2.73 1.92
C THR A 153 -3.99 3.03 1.13
N THR A 154 -4.07 4.21 0.52
CA THR A 154 -5.18 4.60 -0.34
C THR A 154 -4.85 4.37 -1.81
N TYR A 155 -5.69 3.62 -2.51
CA TYR A 155 -5.66 3.43 -3.95
C TYR A 155 -6.78 4.21 -4.63
N TRP A 156 -6.50 4.70 -5.84
CA TRP A 156 -7.45 5.43 -6.66
C TRP A 156 -7.73 4.65 -7.94
N THR A 157 -9.00 4.41 -8.22
CA THR A 157 -9.46 3.76 -9.44
C THR A 157 -10.52 4.62 -10.10
N VAL A 158 -10.54 4.65 -11.42
CA VAL A 158 -11.49 5.52 -12.13
C VAL A 158 -12.91 4.93 -12.19
N ASN A 159 -13.02 3.59 -12.13
CA ASN A 159 -14.30 2.88 -12.17
C ASN A 159 -14.15 1.45 -11.62
N TRP A 160 -15.25 0.74 -11.52
CA TRP A 160 -15.29 -0.61 -10.97
C TRP A 160 -14.48 -1.65 -11.78
N THR A 161 -14.26 -1.43 -13.09
CA THR A 161 -13.40 -2.34 -13.88
C THR A 161 -11.93 -2.17 -13.51
N GLU A 162 -11.49 -0.96 -13.24
CA GLU A 162 -10.15 -0.69 -12.72
C GLU A 162 -9.99 -1.19 -11.28
N THR A 163 -11.04 -1.06 -10.46
CA THR A 163 -11.07 -1.64 -9.11
C THR A 163 -10.88 -3.15 -9.16
N ALA A 164 -11.60 -3.85 -10.04
CA ALA A 164 -11.45 -5.30 -10.22
C ALA A 164 -10.05 -5.68 -10.71
N LYS A 165 -9.47 -4.92 -11.65
CA LYS A 165 -8.07 -5.13 -12.10
C LYS A 165 -7.08 -4.92 -10.97
N LEU A 166 -7.21 -3.84 -10.19
CA LEU A 166 -6.35 -3.55 -9.04
C LEU A 166 -6.35 -4.70 -8.05
N LEU A 167 -7.54 -5.13 -7.60
CA LEU A 167 -7.70 -6.22 -6.65
C LEU A 167 -7.13 -7.54 -7.19
N SER A 168 -7.39 -7.86 -8.46
CA SER A 168 -6.85 -9.06 -9.12
C SER A 168 -5.34 -9.06 -9.20
N VAL A 169 -4.73 -7.91 -9.49
CA VAL A 169 -3.27 -7.77 -9.58
C VAL A 169 -2.64 -7.92 -8.21
N ILE A 170 -3.18 -7.23 -7.19
CA ILE A 170 -2.66 -7.32 -5.82
C ILE A 170 -2.82 -8.76 -5.32
N TYR A 171 -4.02 -9.36 -5.45
CA TYR A 171 -4.25 -10.75 -5.05
C TYR A 171 -3.22 -11.70 -5.67
N ARG A 172 -3.05 -11.69 -7.00
CA ARG A 172 -2.10 -12.59 -7.69
C ARG A 172 -0.65 -12.34 -7.29
N ASN A 173 -0.29 -11.09 -7.04
CA ASN A 173 1.05 -10.76 -6.59
C ASN A 173 1.31 -11.27 -5.17
N GLU A 174 0.38 -11.06 -4.26
CA GLU A 174 0.49 -11.47 -2.87
C GLU A 174 0.37 -13.01 -2.65
N GLN A 175 -0.12 -13.76 -3.66
CA GLN A 175 -0.07 -15.23 -3.64
C GLN A 175 1.29 -15.80 -4.05
N LYS A 176 2.23 -14.96 -4.51
CA LYS A 176 3.58 -15.39 -4.83
C LYS A 176 4.48 -15.37 -3.61
N PRO A 177 5.45 -16.29 -3.55
CA PRO A 177 6.49 -16.21 -2.54
C PRO A 177 7.31 -14.90 -2.73
N PRO A 178 7.86 -14.33 -1.64
CA PRO A 178 8.59 -13.06 -1.69
C PRO A 178 9.74 -13.00 -2.70
N GLU A 179 10.37 -14.14 -3.00
CA GLU A 179 11.48 -14.28 -3.94
C GLU A 179 11.07 -14.00 -5.39
N GLU A 180 9.79 -14.23 -5.72
CA GLU A 180 9.23 -13.99 -7.05
C GLU A 180 8.75 -12.55 -7.27
N HIS A 181 8.81 -11.70 -6.22
CA HIS A 181 8.45 -10.30 -6.35
C HIS A 181 9.58 -9.51 -7.02
N HIS A 182 9.43 -9.26 -8.31
CA HIS A 182 10.47 -8.58 -9.10
C HIS A 182 10.35 -7.05 -9.12
N THR A 183 9.23 -6.51 -8.68
CA THR A 183 8.95 -5.08 -8.70
C THR A 183 9.71 -4.37 -7.59
N LEU A 184 10.33 -3.23 -7.91
CA LEU A 184 11.06 -2.37 -6.96
C LEU A 184 12.33 -2.96 -6.32
N LYS A 185 12.82 -4.12 -6.75
CA LYS A 185 14.10 -4.70 -6.24
C LYS A 185 15.28 -3.74 -6.25
N ARG A 186 15.26 -2.74 -7.15
CA ARG A 186 16.32 -1.73 -7.25
C ARG A 186 16.12 -0.53 -6.32
N VAL A 187 14.87 -0.27 -5.91
CA VAL A 187 14.49 0.91 -5.13
C VAL A 187 14.24 0.57 -3.67
N ILE A 188 13.47 -0.49 -3.43
CA ILE A 188 13.19 -0.99 -2.08
C ILE A 188 13.97 -2.28 -1.92
N ARG A 189 14.98 -2.27 -1.05
CA ARG A 189 15.64 -3.52 -0.66
C ARG A 189 14.58 -4.43 -0.05
N PRO A 190 14.41 -5.68 -0.55
CA PRO A 190 13.46 -6.61 0.05
C PRO A 190 13.78 -6.73 1.53
N ARG A 191 12.75 -6.83 2.37
CA ARG A 191 12.94 -7.26 3.75
C ARG A 191 13.66 -8.60 3.66
N ILE A 192 14.82 -8.69 4.28
CA ILE A 192 15.62 -9.92 4.25
C ILE A 192 14.85 -10.94 5.07
N LEU A 193 14.08 -11.77 4.37
CA LEU A 193 13.37 -12.91 4.94
C LEU A 193 14.36 -14.07 5.07
N VAL A 194 15.32 -13.90 5.96
CA VAL A 194 16.27 -14.96 6.28
C VAL A 194 15.64 -15.80 7.39
N LYS A 195 14.63 -16.59 7.05
CA LYS A 195 13.97 -17.49 8.03
C LYS A 195 14.96 -18.48 8.62
N ASP A 196 15.89 -18.98 7.82
CA ASP A 196 16.76 -20.11 8.16
C ASP A 196 18.26 -19.78 8.19
N ALA A 197 18.65 -18.50 8.09
CA ALA A 197 20.06 -18.15 8.16
C ALA A 197 20.59 -18.20 9.60
N GLU A 198 21.84 -18.56 9.70
CA GLU A 198 22.59 -18.54 10.95
C GLU A 198 22.50 -17.15 11.63
N PRO A 199 22.46 -17.08 12.98
CA PRO A 199 22.32 -15.82 13.71
C PRO A 199 23.35 -14.75 13.30
N PHE A 200 24.58 -15.14 13.01
CA PHE A 200 25.64 -14.27 12.52
C PHE A 200 25.24 -13.61 11.19
N MET A 201 24.83 -14.40 10.21
CA MET A 201 24.39 -13.89 8.90
C MET A 201 23.19 -12.95 9.03
N LYS A 202 22.21 -13.30 9.88
CA LYS A 202 21.07 -12.42 10.17
C LYS A 202 21.52 -11.07 10.69
N ALA A 203 22.42 -11.05 11.66
CA ALA A 203 22.92 -9.82 12.25
C ALA A 203 23.67 -8.94 11.21
N ILE A 204 24.51 -9.55 10.36
CA ILE A 204 25.21 -8.83 9.28
C ILE A 204 24.24 -8.25 8.27
N LEU A 205 23.22 -8.99 7.89
CA LEU A 205 22.22 -8.51 6.94
C LEU A 205 21.36 -7.38 7.52
N PHE A 206 20.99 -7.45 8.81
CA PHE A 206 20.32 -6.35 9.52
C PHE A 206 21.22 -5.11 9.58
N LEU A 207 22.48 -5.29 9.93
CA LEU A 207 23.46 -4.20 9.97
C LEU A 207 23.64 -3.57 8.58
N SER A 208 23.76 -4.39 7.55
CA SER A 208 23.84 -3.94 6.16
C SER A 208 22.61 -3.13 5.74
N ALA A 209 21.41 -3.57 6.10
CA ALA A 209 20.18 -2.85 5.81
C ALA A 209 20.12 -1.51 6.56
N ALA A 210 20.47 -1.48 7.85
CA ALA A 210 20.43 -0.29 8.69
C ALA A 210 21.41 0.79 8.21
N TYR A 211 22.64 0.38 7.87
CA TYR A 211 23.74 1.30 7.50
C TYR A 211 24.01 1.40 5.99
N LYS A 212 23.19 0.76 5.16
CA LYS A 212 23.31 0.77 3.68
C LYS A 212 24.70 0.30 3.19
N LEU A 213 25.18 -0.84 3.71
CA LEU A 213 26.54 -1.30 3.49
C LEU A 213 26.77 -2.07 2.18
N ASP A 214 25.75 -2.34 1.39
CA ASP A 214 25.85 -3.16 0.18
C ASP A 214 26.40 -4.58 0.43
N ILE A 215 26.02 -5.19 1.56
CA ILE A 215 26.31 -6.56 1.91
C ILE A 215 25.02 -7.37 1.80
N GLY A 216 24.94 -8.19 0.76
CA GLY A 216 23.85 -9.18 0.57
C GLY A 216 24.25 -10.56 1.09
N GLU A 217 23.36 -11.55 0.89
CA GLU A 217 23.55 -12.93 1.41
C GLU A 217 24.89 -13.55 1.03
N LYS A 218 25.34 -13.40 -0.23
CA LYS A 218 26.62 -13.94 -0.69
C LYS A 218 27.81 -13.38 0.11
N LYS A 219 27.85 -12.06 0.29
CA LYS A 219 28.90 -11.42 1.07
C LYS A 219 28.80 -11.75 2.56
N ALA A 220 27.56 -11.88 3.09
CA ALA A 220 27.35 -12.29 4.46
C ALA A 220 27.81 -13.74 4.71
N ALA A 221 27.61 -14.64 3.74
CA ALA A 221 28.15 -16.02 3.80
C ALA A 221 29.67 -16.03 3.81
N VAL A 222 30.34 -15.23 2.96
CA VAL A 222 31.81 -15.11 2.95
C VAL A 222 32.35 -14.62 4.31
N LEU A 223 31.65 -13.67 4.97
CA LEU A 223 32.01 -13.24 6.33
C LEU A 223 31.78 -14.37 7.36
N PHE A 224 30.67 -15.09 7.24
CA PHE A 224 30.36 -16.20 8.13
C PHE A 224 31.39 -17.35 8.02
N ASP A 225 31.83 -17.67 6.81
CA ASP A 225 32.84 -18.70 6.56
C ASP A 225 34.23 -18.30 7.11
N ARG A 226 34.50 -17.00 7.21
CA ARG A 226 35.80 -16.47 7.67
C ARG A 226 35.84 -16.23 9.17
N PHE A 227 34.75 -15.75 9.77
CA PHE A 227 34.71 -15.32 11.18
C PHE A 227 33.75 -16.20 12.00
N VAL A 228 34.19 -16.59 13.20
CA VAL A 228 33.40 -17.45 14.08
C VAL A 228 32.19 -16.73 14.66
N ASN A 229 32.30 -15.42 14.89
CA ASN A 229 31.25 -14.59 15.47
C ASN A 229 31.45 -13.11 15.12
N ILE A 230 30.47 -12.27 15.49
CA ILE A 230 30.49 -10.82 15.19
C ILE A 230 31.64 -10.11 15.91
N LEU A 231 31.99 -10.54 17.12
CA LEU A 231 33.08 -9.93 17.89
C LEU A 231 34.42 -10.20 17.21
N ASP A 232 34.64 -11.41 16.75
CA ASP A 232 35.84 -11.80 15.98
C ASP A 232 35.99 -10.95 14.73
N MET A 233 34.91 -10.81 13.97
CA MET A 233 34.86 -9.92 12.79
C MET A 233 35.08 -8.45 13.16
N ALA A 234 34.50 -7.97 14.26
CA ALA A 234 34.64 -6.58 14.69
C ALA A 234 36.05 -6.22 15.12
N MET A 235 36.83 -7.22 15.54
CA MET A 235 38.28 -7.04 15.92
C MET A 235 39.25 -7.20 14.74
N ALA A 236 38.74 -7.69 13.59
CA ALA A 236 39.59 -7.90 12.40
C ALA A 236 40.11 -6.57 11.80
N ASP A 237 41.21 -6.62 11.12
CA ASP A 237 41.77 -5.45 10.41
C ASP A 237 40.97 -5.16 9.13
N VAL A 238 40.92 -3.87 8.75
CA VAL A 238 40.28 -3.44 7.48
C VAL A 238 40.80 -4.24 6.29
N SER A 239 42.11 -4.46 6.25
CA SER A 239 42.82 -5.21 5.19
C SER A 239 42.36 -6.67 5.13
N GLU A 240 42.08 -7.29 6.26
CA GLU A 240 41.61 -8.67 6.35
C GLU A 240 40.24 -8.82 5.74
N ILE A 241 39.30 -7.94 6.08
CA ILE A 241 37.95 -7.96 5.51
C ILE A 241 37.99 -7.55 4.02
N ALA A 242 38.82 -6.56 3.66
CA ALA A 242 38.94 -6.10 2.28
C ALA A 242 39.53 -7.16 1.33
N ALA A 243 40.30 -8.12 1.85
CA ALA A 243 40.84 -9.23 1.09
C ALA A 243 39.81 -10.34 0.75
N LEU A 244 38.65 -10.32 1.39
CA LEU A 244 37.58 -11.29 1.13
C LEU A 244 36.91 -11.04 -0.22
N GLU A 245 36.41 -12.12 -0.83
CA GLU A 245 35.72 -12.06 -2.12
C GLU A 245 34.52 -11.10 -2.07
N GLY A 246 34.51 -10.15 -3.00
CA GLY A 246 33.43 -9.16 -3.14
C GLY A 246 33.52 -7.97 -2.17
N PHE A 247 34.56 -7.91 -1.31
CA PHE A 247 34.84 -6.80 -0.44
C PHE A 247 35.98 -5.90 -1.00
N GLY A 248 35.95 -4.66 -0.63
CA GLY A 248 37.02 -3.71 -0.85
C GLY A 248 37.17 -2.85 0.40
N SER A 249 38.30 -2.09 0.49
CA SER A 249 38.62 -1.29 1.68
C SER A 249 37.45 -0.40 2.13
N ARG A 250 36.78 0.27 1.21
CA ARG A 250 35.63 1.13 1.52
C ARG A 250 34.43 0.38 2.14
N THR A 251 34.18 -0.86 1.71
CA THR A 251 33.08 -1.68 2.28
C THR A 251 33.48 -2.20 3.65
N ALA A 252 34.75 -2.61 3.82
CA ALA A 252 35.31 -3.06 5.09
C ALA A 252 35.29 -1.95 6.15
N GLU A 253 35.74 -0.75 5.79
CA GLU A 253 35.70 0.44 6.66
C GLU A 253 34.27 0.76 7.11
N LYS A 254 33.33 0.81 6.19
CA LYS A 254 31.92 1.05 6.51
C LYS A 254 31.32 -0.01 7.42
N LEU A 255 31.65 -1.29 7.20
CA LEU A 255 31.19 -2.39 8.03
C LEU A 255 31.73 -2.25 9.46
N LEU A 256 33.02 -2.03 9.62
CA LEU A 256 33.63 -1.87 10.93
C LEU A 256 33.16 -0.59 11.64
N SER A 257 32.98 0.52 10.92
CA SER A 257 32.38 1.74 11.48
C SER A 257 30.94 1.50 11.94
N ALA A 258 30.14 0.71 11.20
CA ALA A 258 28.78 0.34 11.59
C ALA A 258 28.74 -0.54 12.86
N LEU A 259 29.83 -1.24 13.16
CA LEU A 259 30.04 -1.99 14.40
C LEU A 259 30.61 -1.12 15.55
N GLY A 260 30.76 0.18 15.33
CA GLY A 260 31.18 1.12 16.36
C GLY A 260 32.71 1.34 16.45
N ARG A 261 33.49 0.83 15.49
CA ARG A 261 34.94 1.12 15.45
C ARG A 261 35.22 2.53 14.91
N THR A 262 36.06 3.26 15.59
CA THR A 262 36.71 4.48 15.08
C THR A 262 37.91 4.04 14.25
N LEU A 263 37.90 4.28 12.94
CA LEU A 263 38.96 3.89 12.00
C LEU A 263 39.81 5.07 11.64
#